data_1f867970b14c1466502f523f57890c2c
#
_entry.id   1f867970b14c1466502f523f57890c2c
#
_cell.length_a   1.000
_cell.length_b   1.000
_cell.length_c   1.000
_cell.angle_alpha   90.00
_cell.angle_beta   90.00
_cell.angle_gamma   90.00
#
_symmetry.space_group_name_H-M   'P 1'
#
loop_
_entity.id
_entity.type
_entity.pdbx_description
1 polymer ?
#
loop_
_entity_poly.entity_id
_entity_poly.type
_entity_poly.pdbx_seq_one_letter_code
_entity_poly.pdbx_strand_id
1 'polypeptide(L)'
;MLQTGLAGYLWACTQPLQAAPARSKALQVQWLGHTCFLFISDEGRLLVNPFRPAGCTAGYRRPEVAVDLILLSSRLLDEGALDVVKGNPRVLYQPGVFTVDSFDKLQGVKTLHDRKDGRRFGVNVAWRWRQAGLDIVHLGVIAAPLSDEEKILLGKPDLLFVPVGGGEKGFDPELAHQATEELQPRMVVPMYYRTEAAEDGCELGGVDPFLQLFKSDTVKVYTNPLVQISAANLPKSGGAPLVRVFAYDFSGKTPPVSGSGRPAVPKAQERS
;
A
#
# COMPACT_ATOMS: atom_id res chain seq x y z
N MET A 1 8.54 33.11 -76.35
CA MET A 1 7.58 32.56 -75.34
C MET A 1 8.38 31.86 -74.26
N LEU A 2 8.55 32.52 -73.13
CA LEU A 2 9.27 32.00 -71.97
C LEU A 2 8.22 31.49 -70.96
N GLN A 3 8.30 30.21 -70.58
CA GLN A 3 7.56 29.64 -69.45
C GLN A 3 8.48 29.57 -68.26
N THR A 4 8.16 30.34 -67.22
CA THR A 4 8.82 30.30 -65.94
C THR A 4 8.06 29.31 -64.99
N GLY A 5 8.70 28.16 -64.69
CA GLY A 5 8.18 27.20 -63.75
C GLY A 5 8.52 27.64 -62.29
N LEU A 6 7.50 27.86 -61.44
CA LEU A 6 7.64 28.03 -59.99
C LEU A 6 7.80 26.65 -59.32
N ALA A 7 8.97 26.40 -58.75
CA ALA A 7 9.21 25.28 -57.87
C ALA A 7 8.80 25.67 -56.42
N GLY A 8 7.67 25.13 -55.97
CA GLY A 8 7.23 25.28 -54.57
C GLY A 8 7.99 24.34 -53.67
N TYR A 9 8.82 24.88 -52.75
CA TYR A 9 9.46 24.12 -51.68
C TYR A 9 8.46 23.89 -50.53
N LEU A 10 7.99 22.65 -50.40
CA LEU A 10 7.25 22.20 -49.21
C LEU A 10 8.26 21.96 -48.07
N TRP A 11 8.32 22.89 -47.14
CA TRP A 11 9.00 22.70 -45.87
C TRP A 11 8.08 21.84 -44.99
N ALA A 12 8.36 20.55 -44.88
CA ALA A 12 7.76 19.68 -43.85
C ALA A 12 8.40 19.99 -42.51
N CYS A 13 7.70 20.72 -41.64
CA CYS A 13 8.08 20.87 -40.23
C CYS A 13 7.93 19.52 -39.54
N THR A 14 9.00 18.74 -39.46
CA THR A 14 9.12 17.61 -38.54
C THR A 14 9.36 18.16 -37.15
N GLN A 15 8.29 18.38 -36.37
CA GLN A 15 8.43 18.61 -34.94
C GLN A 15 8.93 17.32 -34.31
N PRO A 16 10.02 17.36 -33.49
CA PRO A 16 10.45 16.18 -32.75
C PRO A 16 9.31 15.80 -31.81
N LEU A 17 8.89 14.53 -31.84
CA LEU A 17 8.02 13.98 -30.80
C LEU A 17 8.69 14.21 -29.47
N GLN A 18 8.14 15.11 -28.66
CA GLN A 18 8.56 15.26 -27.29
C GLN A 18 8.28 13.93 -26.58
N ALA A 19 9.34 13.24 -26.19
CA ALA A 19 9.21 12.04 -25.36
C ALA A 19 8.41 12.41 -24.10
N ALA A 20 7.35 11.68 -23.82
CA ALA A 20 6.59 11.85 -22.61
C ALA A 20 7.55 11.81 -21.41
N PRO A 21 7.40 12.69 -20.40
CA PRO A 21 8.28 12.71 -19.25
C PRO A 21 8.35 11.30 -18.64
N ALA A 22 9.56 10.82 -18.42
CA ALA A 22 9.78 9.50 -17.83
C ALA A 22 9.02 9.45 -16.49
N ARG A 23 8.07 8.51 -16.35
CA ARG A 23 7.32 8.31 -15.13
C ARG A 23 8.29 8.09 -13.97
N SER A 24 8.04 8.74 -12.84
CA SER A 24 8.83 8.55 -11.64
C SER A 24 8.74 7.08 -11.21
N LYS A 25 9.87 6.37 -11.22
CA LYS A 25 9.94 4.97 -10.76
C LYS A 25 10.03 4.87 -9.22
N ALA A 26 9.65 5.91 -8.51
CA ALA A 26 9.71 5.96 -7.05
C ALA A 26 8.31 5.95 -6.46
N LEU A 27 8.08 5.03 -5.54
CA LEU A 27 6.89 4.93 -4.71
C LEU A 27 7.11 5.72 -3.43
N GLN A 28 6.21 6.64 -3.11
CA GLN A 28 6.15 7.24 -1.79
C GLN A 28 5.16 6.48 -0.92
N VAL A 29 5.58 6.08 0.26
CA VAL A 29 4.75 5.34 1.22
C VAL A 29 4.72 6.12 2.53
N GLN A 30 3.52 6.38 3.05
CA GLN A 30 3.32 7.01 4.35
C GLN A 30 2.52 6.09 5.26
N TRP A 31 3.03 5.84 6.47
CA TRP A 31 2.27 5.15 7.50
C TRP A 31 1.37 6.15 8.22
N LEU A 32 0.07 5.88 8.23
CA LEU A 32 -0.93 6.70 8.88
C LEU A 32 -1.39 6.12 10.23
N GLY A 33 -0.76 5.02 10.65
CA GLY A 33 -1.04 4.30 11.89
C GLY A 33 -1.68 2.93 11.66
N HIS A 34 -1.47 2.01 12.58
CA HIS A 34 -2.07 0.67 12.59
C HIS A 34 -1.77 -0.12 11.30
N THR A 35 -2.80 -0.47 10.51
CA THR A 35 -2.68 -1.08 9.18
C THR A 35 -2.86 -0.08 8.05
N CYS A 36 -2.98 1.21 8.36
CA CYS A 36 -3.28 2.23 7.38
C CYS A 36 -2.02 2.79 6.73
N PHE A 37 -1.91 2.60 5.41
CA PHE A 37 -0.82 3.13 4.59
C PHE A 37 -1.35 3.86 3.38
N LEU A 38 -0.70 4.99 3.07
CA LEU A 38 -0.90 5.77 1.85
C LEU A 38 0.24 5.53 0.89
N PHE A 39 -0.08 5.12 -0.33
CA PHE A 39 0.85 4.87 -1.43
C PHE A 39 0.64 5.92 -2.52
N ILE A 40 1.72 6.59 -2.94
CA ILE A 40 1.67 7.70 -3.91
C ILE A 40 2.69 7.46 -5.02
N SER A 41 2.25 7.56 -6.25
CA SER A 41 3.09 7.47 -7.46
C SER A 41 2.41 8.18 -8.64
N ASP A 42 2.99 8.08 -9.83
CA ASP A 42 2.38 8.61 -11.06
C ASP A 42 1.09 7.87 -11.46
N GLU A 43 0.90 6.61 -10.99
CA GLU A 43 -0.33 5.86 -11.19
C GLU A 43 -1.50 6.42 -10.37
N GLY A 44 -1.22 7.09 -9.25
CA GLY A 44 -2.21 7.71 -8.39
C GLY A 44 -1.93 7.50 -6.89
N ARG A 45 -2.94 7.81 -6.09
CA ARG A 45 -2.93 7.74 -4.63
C ARG A 45 -3.84 6.61 -4.16
N LEU A 46 -3.26 5.63 -3.50
CA LEU A 46 -3.94 4.45 -2.98
C LEU A 46 -3.85 4.43 -1.46
N LEU A 47 -4.97 4.26 -0.79
CA LEU A 47 -5.05 4.12 0.66
C LEU A 47 -5.48 2.70 1.01
N VAL A 48 -4.79 2.08 1.96
CA VAL A 48 -5.20 0.79 2.51
C VAL A 48 -5.69 0.99 3.95
N ASN A 49 -6.81 0.38 4.30
CA ASN A 49 -7.33 0.24 5.66
C ASN A 49 -7.44 1.54 6.47
N PRO A 50 -8.23 2.55 6.05
CA PRO A 50 -8.55 3.69 6.90
C PRO A 50 -9.29 3.23 8.16
N PHE A 51 -9.04 3.89 9.29
CA PHE A 51 -9.57 3.50 10.61
C PHE A 51 -10.20 4.67 11.35
N ARG A 52 -11.07 4.38 12.31
CA ARG A 52 -11.51 5.33 13.34
C ARG A 52 -10.58 5.24 14.55
N PRO A 53 -10.09 6.37 15.09
CA PRO A 53 -9.31 6.39 16.33
C PRO A 53 -10.15 5.88 17.50
N ALA A 54 -9.84 4.66 17.99
CA ALA A 54 -10.43 4.03 19.16
C ALA A 54 -9.61 2.81 19.58
N GLY A 55 -9.51 2.51 20.86
CA GLY A 55 -8.79 1.35 21.39
C GLY A 55 -7.32 1.34 20.98
N CYS A 56 -6.87 0.36 20.22
CA CYS A 56 -5.49 0.29 19.73
C CYS A 56 -5.08 1.42 18.78
N THR A 57 -6.05 2.17 18.25
CA THR A 57 -5.82 3.27 17.30
C THR A 57 -6.14 4.65 17.87
N ALA A 58 -6.52 4.77 19.13
CA ALA A 58 -7.09 5.98 19.74
C ALA A 58 -6.20 7.24 19.61
N GLY A 59 -4.90 7.09 19.79
CA GLY A 59 -3.93 8.19 19.71
C GLY A 59 -3.47 8.55 18.29
N TYR A 60 -3.90 7.80 17.26
CA TYR A 60 -3.62 8.20 15.89
C TYR A 60 -4.61 9.27 15.40
N ARG A 61 -4.16 10.12 14.50
CA ARG A 61 -5.05 11.05 13.79
C ARG A 61 -5.89 10.31 12.76
N ARG A 62 -7.10 10.79 12.53
CA ARG A 62 -7.93 10.29 11.42
C ARG A 62 -7.16 10.38 10.09
N PRO A 63 -7.15 9.34 9.26
CA PRO A 63 -6.50 9.37 7.94
C PRO A 63 -7.32 10.19 6.91
N GLU A 64 -7.52 11.49 7.17
CA GLU A 64 -8.29 12.41 6.35
C GLU A 64 -7.52 12.84 5.09
N VAL A 65 -7.29 11.90 4.19
CA VAL A 65 -6.54 12.12 2.95
C VAL A 65 -7.44 12.01 1.72
N ALA A 66 -7.15 12.79 0.69
CA ALA A 66 -7.78 12.63 -0.62
C ALA A 66 -7.01 11.58 -1.43
N VAL A 67 -7.70 10.58 -1.96
CA VAL A 67 -7.12 9.47 -2.70
C VAL A 67 -7.99 9.05 -3.89
N ASP A 68 -7.41 8.32 -4.83
CA ASP A 68 -8.11 7.82 -6.02
C ASP A 68 -8.76 6.46 -5.73
N LEU A 69 -8.09 5.62 -4.93
CA LEU A 69 -8.49 4.25 -4.64
C LEU A 69 -8.31 3.92 -3.16
N ILE A 70 -9.27 3.18 -2.62
CA ILE A 70 -9.19 2.57 -1.27
C ILE A 70 -9.28 1.06 -1.40
N LEU A 71 -8.37 0.35 -0.71
CA LEU A 71 -8.42 -1.09 -0.51
C LEU A 71 -8.74 -1.38 0.96
N LEU A 72 -9.78 -2.15 1.22
CA LEU A 72 -10.14 -2.57 2.58
C LEU A 72 -9.87 -4.05 2.76
N SER A 73 -9.17 -4.41 3.82
CA SER A 73 -8.98 -5.81 4.21
C SER A 73 -10.21 -6.36 4.94
N SER A 74 -10.91 -5.53 5.68
CA SER A 74 -12.21 -5.83 6.28
C SER A 74 -13.07 -4.56 6.37
N ARG A 75 -14.27 -4.69 6.93
CA ARG A 75 -15.16 -3.56 7.20
C ARG A 75 -15.24 -3.21 8.68
N LEU A 76 -14.31 -3.71 9.49
CA LEU A 76 -14.20 -3.34 10.89
C LEU A 76 -13.69 -1.90 11.02
N LEU A 77 -14.02 -1.22 12.13
CA LEU A 77 -13.74 0.20 12.30
C LEU A 77 -12.23 0.52 12.42
N ASP A 78 -11.43 -0.44 12.78
CA ASP A 78 -9.99 -0.34 12.90
C ASP A 78 -9.24 -0.54 11.56
N GLU A 79 -9.95 -0.91 10.47
CA GLU A 79 -9.34 -1.14 9.16
C GLU A 79 -10.30 -0.93 7.94
N GLY A 80 -11.51 -0.40 8.18
CA GLY A 80 -12.51 -0.22 7.13
C GLY A 80 -13.40 1.01 7.29
N ALA A 81 -12.94 2.05 7.97
CA ALA A 81 -13.70 3.25 8.27
C ALA A 81 -13.66 4.25 7.10
N LEU A 82 -14.62 4.15 6.18
CA LEU A 82 -14.70 5.03 5.00
C LEU A 82 -15.12 6.46 5.32
N ASP A 83 -15.81 6.69 6.42
CA ASP A 83 -16.31 8.01 6.85
C ASP A 83 -15.20 8.99 7.26
N VAL A 84 -13.97 8.50 7.42
CA VAL A 84 -12.81 9.35 7.74
C VAL A 84 -12.08 9.86 6.50
N VAL A 85 -12.38 9.33 5.31
CA VAL A 85 -11.66 9.66 4.07
C VAL A 85 -12.37 10.79 3.33
N LYS A 86 -11.59 11.70 2.74
CA LYS A 86 -12.12 12.85 1.96
C LYS A 86 -12.43 12.47 0.52
N GLY A 87 -13.47 13.06 -0.04
CA GLY A 87 -13.87 12.87 -1.43
C GLY A 87 -14.77 11.64 -1.66
N ASN A 88 -14.75 11.12 -2.88
CA ASN A 88 -15.53 9.94 -3.27
C ASN A 88 -14.63 8.97 -4.06
N PRO A 89 -13.59 8.40 -3.41
CA PRO A 89 -12.69 7.46 -4.07
C PRO A 89 -13.41 6.16 -4.43
N ARG A 90 -12.87 5.44 -5.39
CA ARG A 90 -13.29 4.06 -5.61
C ARG A 90 -12.86 3.18 -4.45
N VAL A 91 -13.72 2.24 -4.02
CA VAL A 91 -13.46 1.34 -2.90
C VAL A 91 -13.53 -0.11 -3.37
N LEU A 92 -12.50 -0.89 -3.05
CA LEU A 92 -12.48 -2.34 -3.22
C LEU A 92 -12.36 -3.00 -1.83
N TYR A 93 -13.18 -4.02 -1.58
CA TYR A 93 -13.26 -4.70 -0.27
C TYR A 93 -13.62 -6.18 -0.38
N GLN A 94 -13.61 -6.73 -1.60
CA GLN A 94 -13.96 -8.14 -1.85
C GLN A 94 -12.78 -8.86 -2.51
N PRO A 95 -12.63 -10.17 -2.29
CA PRO A 95 -11.71 -10.98 -3.07
C PRO A 95 -12.04 -10.93 -4.58
N GLY A 96 -11.01 -11.00 -5.42
CA GLY A 96 -11.17 -10.96 -6.88
C GLY A 96 -10.02 -10.24 -7.56
N VAL A 97 -10.11 -10.16 -8.88
CA VAL A 97 -9.15 -9.43 -9.72
C VAL A 97 -9.84 -8.21 -10.31
N PHE A 98 -9.21 -7.06 -10.20
CA PHE A 98 -9.78 -5.78 -10.58
C PHE A 98 -8.80 -4.99 -11.45
N THR A 99 -9.35 -4.19 -12.37
CA THR A 99 -8.66 -3.13 -13.09
C THR A 99 -9.33 -1.80 -12.74
N VAL A 100 -8.56 -0.81 -12.30
CA VAL A 100 -9.08 0.48 -11.86
C VAL A 100 -8.19 1.58 -12.39
N ASP A 101 -8.68 2.32 -13.38
CA ASP A 101 -7.97 3.45 -14.00
C ASP A 101 -6.50 3.12 -14.32
N SER A 102 -5.55 3.80 -13.66
CA SER A 102 -4.11 3.59 -13.84
C SER A 102 -3.53 2.48 -12.95
N PHE A 103 -4.33 1.88 -12.08
CA PHE A 103 -3.91 0.73 -11.26
C PHE A 103 -4.24 -0.56 -12.00
N ASP A 104 -3.20 -1.24 -12.45
CA ASP A 104 -3.34 -2.52 -13.16
C ASP A 104 -3.16 -3.70 -12.18
N LYS A 105 -3.91 -4.79 -12.43
CA LYS A 105 -3.77 -6.07 -11.69
C LYS A 105 -3.90 -5.97 -10.17
N LEU A 106 -4.94 -5.30 -9.71
CA LEU A 106 -5.32 -5.35 -8.30
C LEU A 106 -5.95 -6.71 -7.99
N GLN A 107 -5.41 -7.44 -7.05
CA GLN A 107 -5.90 -8.74 -6.64
C GLN A 107 -6.20 -8.75 -5.15
N GLY A 108 -7.45 -9.02 -4.79
CA GLY A 108 -7.87 -9.33 -3.42
C GLY A 108 -7.88 -10.84 -3.22
N VAL A 109 -7.11 -11.33 -2.27
CA VAL A 109 -7.03 -12.74 -1.88
C VAL A 109 -7.78 -12.92 -0.58
N LYS A 110 -8.75 -13.84 -0.55
CA LYS A 110 -9.48 -14.18 0.67
C LYS A 110 -8.53 -14.89 1.63
N THR A 111 -8.46 -14.41 2.87
CA THR A 111 -7.75 -15.06 3.98
C THR A 111 -8.61 -15.06 5.24
N LEU A 112 -8.19 -15.74 6.29
CA LEU A 112 -8.95 -15.85 7.53
C LEU A 112 -8.56 -14.73 8.53
N HIS A 113 -9.57 -14.03 9.02
CA HIS A 113 -9.41 -12.93 9.99
C HIS A 113 -9.41 -13.44 11.45
N ASP A 114 -9.54 -14.73 11.66
CA ASP A 114 -9.41 -15.38 12.96
C ASP A 114 -8.97 -16.85 12.81
N ARG A 115 -8.60 -17.45 13.95
CA ARG A 115 -8.21 -18.88 14.04
C ARG A 115 -9.41 -19.81 14.22
N LYS A 116 -10.62 -19.35 13.87
CA LYS A 116 -11.90 -20.08 13.98
C LYS A 116 -12.64 -20.11 12.65
N ASP A 117 -11.92 -20.25 11.55
CA ASP A 117 -12.45 -20.31 10.18
C ASP A 117 -13.31 -19.09 9.79
N GLY A 118 -12.94 -17.91 10.28
CA GLY A 118 -13.68 -16.67 10.03
C GLY A 118 -15.01 -16.54 10.79
N ARG A 119 -15.29 -17.42 11.76
CA ARG A 119 -16.58 -17.42 12.46
C ARG A 119 -16.78 -16.25 13.41
N ARG A 120 -15.70 -15.63 13.87
CA ARG A 120 -15.76 -14.51 14.82
C ARG A 120 -15.62 -13.15 14.16
N PHE A 121 -14.60 -12.98 13.31
CA PHE A 121 -14.29 -11.70 12.68
C PHE A 121 -14.46 -11.70 11.16
N GLY A 122 -14.88 -12.84 10.60
CA GLY A 122 -15.15 -12.94 9.17
C GLY A 122 -13.90 -13.18 8.33
N VAL A 123 -13.94 -12.63 7.14
CA VAL A 123 -12.92 -12.77 6.11
C VAL A 123 -12.06 -11.52 6.09
N ASN A 124 -10.76 -11.72 6.01
CA ASN A 124 -9.78 -10.70 5.63
C ASN A 124 -9.52 -10.77 4.13
N VAL A 125 -9.27 -9.64 3.50
CA VAL A 125 -8.79 -9.57 2.12
C VAL A 125 -7.34 -9.09 2.13
N ALA A 126 -6.42 -9.98 1.79
CA ALA A 126 -5.04 -9.61 1.51
C ALA A 126 -4.96 -9.04 0.10
N TRP A 127 -4.31 -7.89 -0.06
CA TRP A 127 -4.24 -7.18 -1.34
C TRP A 127 -2.88 -7.33 -1.98
N ARG A 128 -2.86 -7.65 -3.27
CA ARG A 128 -1.68 -7.60 -4.13
C ARG A 128 -1.93 -6.64 -5.29
N TRP A 129 -0.98 -5.75 -5.55
CA TRP A 129 -1.04 -4.85 -6.71
C TRP A 129 0.36 -4.43 -7.14
N ARG A 130 0.42 -3.77 -8.31
CA ARG A 130 1.67 -3.19 -8.81
C ARG A 130 1.56 -1.68 -8.86
N GLN A 131 2.58 -0.98 -8.31
CA GLN A 131 2.65 0.47 -8.30
C GLN A 131 4.11 0.93 -8.36
N ALA A 132 4.43 1.97 -9.14
CA ALA A 132 5.79 2.45 -9.42
C ALA A 132 6.77 1.33 -9.85
N GLY A 133 6.24 0.29 -10.52
CA GLY A 133 7.02 -0.86 -10.97
C GLY A 133 7.34 -1.88 -9.88
N LEU A 134 6.82 -1.72 -8.64
CA LEU A 134 6.99 -2.64 -7.52
C LEU A 134 5.74 -3.52 -7.35
N ASP A 135 5.95 -4.81 -7.11
CA ASP A 135 4.91 -5.74 -6.67
C ASP A 135 4.73 -5.62 -5.14
N ILE A 136 3.53 -5.29 -4.71
CA ILE A 136 3.21 -4.97 -3.31
C ILE A 136 2.16 -5.94 -2.81
N VAL A 137 2.37 -6.47 -1.59
CA VAL A 137 1.39 -7.25 -0.84
C VAL A 137 1.15 -6.60 0.50
N HIS A 138 -0.12 -6.38 0.82
CA HIS A 138 -0.59 -5.94 2.13
C HIS A 138 -1.52 -7.01 2.68
N LEU A 139 -1.07 -7.73 3.71
CA LEU A 139 -1.80 -8.89 4.23
C LEU A 139 -3.11 -8.54 4.97
N GLY A 140 -3.34 -7.24 5.28
CA GLY A 140 -4.43 -6.86 6.15
C GLY A 140 -4.18 -7.38 7.57
N VAL A 141 -5.24 -7.77 8.26
CA VAL A 141 -5.14 -8.42 9.57
C VAL A 141 -5.52 -9.89 9.42
N ILE A 142 -4.54 -10.74 9.24
CA ILE A 142 -4.67 -12.18 9.04
C ILE A 142 -4.21 -12.92 10.30
N ALA A 143 -4.95 -13.94 10.74
CA ALA A 143 -4.67 -14.68 11.97
C ALA A 143 -4.26 -16.14 11.73
N ALA A 144 -4.64 -16.76 10.61
CA ALA A 144 -4.30 -18.13 10.29
C ALA A 144 -3.10 -18.19 9.33
N PRO A 145 -2.24 -19.22 9.42
CA PRO A 145 -1.16 -19.44 8.47
C PRO A 145 -1.64 -19.44 7.03
N LEU A 146 -0.81 -18.96 6.11
CA LEU A 146 -1.13 -18.94 4.69
C LEU A 146 -1.22 -20.37 4.13
N SER A 147 -2.33 -20.65 3.45
CA SER A 147 -2.47 -21.88 2.66
C SER A 147 -1.60 -21.84 1.40
N ASP A 148 -1.37 -22.98 0.77
CA ASP A 148 -0.58 -23.05 -0.47
C ASP A 148 -1.25 -22.25 -1.60
N GLU A 149 -2.58 -22.24 -1.67
CA GLU A 149 -3.32 -21.44 -2.63
C GLU A 149 -3.10 -19.93 -2.40
N GLU A 150 -3.21 -19.46 -1.16
CA GLU A 150 -2.98 -18.05 -0.81
C GLU A 150 -1.54 -17.63 -1.13
N LYS A 151 -0.54 -18.47 -0.84
CA LYS A 151 0.87 -18.23 -1.19
C LYS A 151 1.07 -18.10 -2.70
N ILE A 152 0.43 -18.97 -3.50
CA ILE A 152 0.48 -18.89 -4.98
C ILE A 152 -0.14 -17.60 -5.48
N LEU A 153 -1.30 -17.22 -4.96
CA LEU A 153 -2.01 -16.00 -5.38
C LEU A 153 -1.27 -14.72 -4.97
N LEU A 154 -0.68 -14.68 -3.78
CA LEU A 154 0.10 -13.55 -3.28
C LEU A 154 1.47 -13.47 -3.94
N GLY A 155 2.07 -14.60 -4.31
CA GLY A 155 3.36 -14.69 -4.98
C GLY A 155 4.53 -14.16 -4.14
N LYS A 156 5.58 -13.72 -4.81
CA LYS A 156 6.80 -13.17 -4.20
C LYS A 156 6.84 -11.66 -4.42
N PRO A 157 6.38 -10.84 -3.45
CA PRO A 157 6.31 -9.40 -3.63
C PRO A 157 7.68 -8.72 -3.46
N ASP A 158 7.81 -7.52 -4.00
CA ASP A 158 8.91 -6.62 -3.65
C ASP A 158 8.74 -6.07 -2.23
N LEU A 159 7.51 -5.68 -1.88
CA LEU A 159 7.15 -5.12 -0.57
C LEU A 159 6.05 -5.97 0.08
N LEU A 160 6.27 -6.40 1.31
CA LEU A 160 5.29 -7.12 2.14
C LEU A 160 4.94 -6.31 3.38
N PHE A 161 3.68 -5.96 3.54
CA PHE A 161 3.11 -5.37 4.75
C PHE A 161 2.45 -6.46 5.58
N VAL A 162 2.97 -6.74 6.77
CA VAL A 162 2.60 -7.91 7.58
C VAL A 162 2.20 -7.49 9.00
N PRO A 163 1.03 -7.98 9.53
CA PRO A 163 0.65 -7.76 10.92
C PRO A 163 1.54 -8.58 11.85
N VAL A 164 1.99 -8.00 12.98
CA VAL A 164 2.96 -8.65 13.88
C VAL A 164 2.57 -8.58 15.36
N GLY A 165 1.52 -7.85 15.71
CA GLY A 165 1.15 -7.57 17.11
C GLY A 165 0.34 -8.66 17.79
N GLY A 166 -0.01 -9.74 17.08
CA GLY A 166 -0.80 -10.84 17.67
C GLY A 166 -2.26 -10.48 17.88
N GLY A 167 -2.76 -10.83 19.05
CA GLY A 167 -4.18 -10.74 19.39
C GLY A 167 -5.01 -11.81 18.70
N GLU A 168 -6.35 -11.65 18.74
CA GLU A 168 -7.26 -12.66 18.21
C GLU A 168 -7.36 -12.64 16.68
N LYS A 169 -7.03 -11.51 16.04
CA LYS A 169 -7.22 -11.26 14.61
C LYS A 169 -5.93 -11.32 13.80
N GLY A 170 -4.77 -11.01 14.41
CA GLY A 170 -3.51 -10.83 13.70
C GLY A 170 -2.50 -11.95 13.95
N PHE A 171 -1.51 -12.03 13.08
CA PHE A 171 -0.35 -12.87 13.29
C PHE A 171 0.40 -12.46 14.56
N ASP A 172 0.84 -13.44 15.34
CA ASP A 172 1.94 -13.26 16.27
C ASP A 172 3.27 -13.10 15.53
N PRO A 173 4.35 -12.68 16.19
CA PRO A 173 5.65 -12.48 15.55
C PRO A 173 6.17 -13.68 14.77
N GLU A 174 5.97 -14.88 15.28
CA GLU A 174 6.44 -16.13 14.69
C GLU A 174 5.70 -16.46 13.39
N LEU A 175 4.37 -16.35 13.37
CA LEU A 175 3.57 -16.53 12.15
C LEU A 175 3.87 -15.45 11.10
N ALA A 176 4.10 -14.21 11.53
CA ALA A 176 4.50 -13.14 10.65
C ALA A 176 5.88 -13.39 10.02
N HIS A 177 6.82 -13.94 10.78
CA HIS A 177 8.13 -14.36 10.29
C HIS A 177 7.99 -15.53 9.31
N GLN A 178 7.21 -16.55 9.64
CA GLN A 178 6.93 -17.68 8.75
C GLN A 178 6.35 -17.21 7.41
N ALA A 179 5.33 -16.33 7.43
CA ALA A 179 4.76 -15.77 6.21
C ALA A 179 5.81 -14.98 5.39
N THR A 180 6.75 -14.31 6.06
CA THR A 180 7.87 -13.62 5.41
C THR A 180 8.80 -14.60 4.70
N GLU A 181 9.14 -15.72 5.35
CA GLU A 181 9.98 -16.76 4.74
C GLU A 181 9.30 -17.45 3.55
N GLU A 182 7.99 -17.68 3.66
CA GLU A 182 7.19 -18.31 2.60
C GLU A 182 7.01 -17.41 1.37
N LEU A 183 6.72 -16.11 1.56
CA LEU A 183 6.50 -15.16 0.48
C LEU A 183 7.80 -14.56 -0.08
N GLN A 184 8.92 -14.68 0.62
CA GLN A 184 10.26 -14.23 0.19
C GLN A 184 10.29 -12.80 -0.37
N PRO A 185 9.76 -11.79 0.33
CA PRO A 185 9.78 -10.41 -0.13
C PRO A 185 11.20 -9.83 -0.14
N ARG A 186 11.41 -8.75 -0.86
CA ARG A 186 12.67 -7.97 -0.82
C ARG A 186 12.70 -6.99 0.36
N MET A 187 11.54 -6.50 0.78
CA MET A 187 11.36 -5.66 1.96
C MET A 187 10.11 -6.07 2.72
N VAL A 188 10.22 -6.11 4.05
CA VAL A 188 9.11 -6.37 4.99
C VAL A 188 8.83 -5.11 5.80
N VAL A 189 7.57 -4.76 5.92
CA VAL A 189 7.07 -3.65 6.73
C VAL A 189 6.13 -4.22 7.79
N PRO A 190 6.55 -4.30 9.07
CA PRO A 190 5.67 -4.71 10.14
C PRO A 190 4.60 -3.65 10.39
N MET A 191 3.38 -4.10 10.66
CA MET A 191 2.23 -3.27 10.99
C MET A 191 1.35 -3.96 12.04
N TYR A 192 0.25 -3.32 12.48
CA TYR A 192 -0.70 -3.90 13.43
C TYR A 192 0.00 -4.36 14.73
N TYR A 193 0.71 -3.46 15.39
CA TYR A 193 1.37 -3.67 16.67
C TYR A 193 1.08 -2.52 17.62
N ARG A 194 1.24 -2.75 18.93
CA ARG A 194 1.02 -1.73 19.96
C ARG A 194 2.02 -0.60 19.84
N THR A 195 1.52 0.63 19.85
CA THR A 195 2.31 1.87 19.84
C THR A 195 1.81 2.80 20.97
N GLU A 196 2.36 4.00 21.05
CA GLU A 196 1.89 5.08 21.94
C GLU A 196 0.44 5.49 21.70
N ALA A 197 -0.13 5.15 20.52
CA ALA A 197 -1.53 5.43 20.20
C ALA A 197 -2.53 4.56 20.97
N ALA A 198 -2.08 3.46 21.57
CA ALA A 198 -2.96 2.46 22.14
C ALA A 198 -3.47 2.86 23.53
N GLU A 199 -4.78 2.70 23.75
CA GLU A 199 -5.39 2.73 25.08
C GLU A 199 -5.04 1.48 25.91
N ASP A 200 -5.31 1.54 27.22
CA ASP A 200 -4.96 0.46 28.16
C ASP A 200 -5.57 -0.90 27.84
N GLY A 201 -6.72 -0.96 27.19
CA GLY A 201 -7.38 -2.20 26.78
C GLY A 201 -6.87 -2.82 25.47
N CYS A 202 -5.82 -2.27 24.85
CA CYS A 202 -5.26 -2.83 23.61
C CYS A 202 -4.49 -4.12 23.88
N GLU A 203 -4.87 -5.20 23.19
CA GLU A 203 -4.29 -6.54 23.36
C GLU A 203 -3.04 -6.77 22.48
N LEU A 204 -2.67 -5.82 21.63
CA LEU A 204 -1.53 -5.99 20.73
C LEU A 204 -0.19 -5.94 21.46
N GLY A 205 0.71 -6.81 21.10
CA GLY A 205 2.13 -6.76 21.44
C GLY A 205 2.88 -5.66 20.67
N GLY A 206 4.08 -5.31 21.15
CA GLY A 206 4.99 -4.41 20.46
C GLY A 206 5.63 -5.04 19.23
N VAL A 207 6.42 -4.25 18.49
CA VAL A 207 7.10 -4.71 17.27
C VAL A 207 8.40 -5.48 17.56
N ASP A 208 9.03 -5.26 18.72
CA ASP A 208 10.37 -5.79 19.03
C ASP A 208 10.49 -7.32 18.96
N PRO A 209 9.52 -8.14 19.44
CA PRO A 209 9.60 -9.59 19.29
C PRO A 209 9.73 -10.04 17.84
N PHE A 210 9.04 -9.38 16.91
CA PHE A 210 9.17 -9.66 15.48
C PHE A 210 10.56 -9.25 14.93
N LEU A 211 11.07 -8.08 15.32
CA LEU A 211 12.36 -7.60 14.86
C LEU A 211 13.52 -8.50 15.31
N GLN A 212 13.43 -9.11 16.49
CA GLN A 212 14.43 -10.03 17.04
C GLN A 212 14.59 -11.33 16.23
N LEU A 213 13.61 -11.68 15.38
CA LEU A 213 13.68 -12.84 14.50
C LEU A 213 14.56 -12.59 13.25
N PHE A 214 15.01 -11.36 13.03
CA PHE A 214 15.87 -10.98 11.91
C PHE A 214 17.26 -10.57 12.36
N LYS A 215 18.22 -10.65 11.44
CA LYS A 215 19.56 -10.12 11.68
C LYS A 215 19.50 -8.59 11.84
N SER A 216 20.17 -8.07 12.85
CA SER A 216 20.11 -6.64 13.20
C SER A 216 20.54 -5.70 12.07
N ASP A 217 21.46 -6.11 11.20
CA ASP A 217 21.92 -5.35 10.06
C ASP A 217 20.89 -5.22 8.93
N THR A 218 19.87 -6.09 8.91
CA THR A 218 18.74 -6.00 7.97
C THR A 218 17.61 -5.10 8.47
N VAL A 219 17.57 -4.80 9.76
CA VAL A 219 16.51 -4.01 10.41
C VAL A 219 16.86 -2.54 10.44
N LYS A 220 15.91 -1.68 10.06
CA LYS A 220 16.04 -0.24 10.18
C LYS A 220 14.72 0.41 10.58
N VAL A 221 14.75 1.28 11.57
CA VAL A 221 13.64 2.15 11.94
C VAL A 221 13.80 3.47 11.19
N TYR A 222 12.78 3.88 10.47
CA TYR A 222 12.75 5.19 9.82
C TYR A 222 12.39 6.28 10.83
N THR A 223 12.93 7.46 10.65
CA THR A 223 12.59 8.65 11.44
C THR A 223 11.59 9.56 10.74
N ASN A 224 11.44 9.39 9.42
CA ASN A 224 10.49 10.13 8.60
C ASN A 224 9.25 9.27 8.35
N PRO A 225 8.02 9.79 8.59
CA PRO A 225 6.79 9.05 8.29
C PRO A 225 6.55 8.84 6.78
N LEU A 226 7.17 9.64 5.91
CA LEU A 226 7.12 9.48 4.46
C LEU A 226 8.43 8.87 3.95
N VAL A 227 8.33 7.71 3.33
CA VAL A 227 9.47 6.95 2.81
C VAL A 227 9.36 6.83 1.29
N GLN A 228 10.48 7.09 0.60
CA GLN A 228 10.58 6.89 -0.85
C GLN A 228 11.26 5.55 -1.14
N ILE A 229 10.60 4.69 -1.92
CA ILE A 229 11.06 3.35 -2.26
C ILE A 229 11.16 3.21 -3.77
N SER A 230 12.24 2.62 -4.26
CA SER A 230 12.39 2.26 -5.67
C SER A 230 12.99 0.86 -5.78
N ALA A 231 12.79 0.20 -6.91
CA ALA A 231 13.33 -1.13 -7.16
C ALA A 231 14.88 -1.17 -7.05
N ALA A 232 15.55 -0.04 -7.33
CA ALA A 232 17.00 0.09 -7.23
C ALA A 232 17.51 0.06 -5.79
N ASN A 233 16.67 0.42 -4.82
CA ASN A 233 17.03 0.48 -3.39
C ASN A 233 16.69 -0.81 -2.63
N LEU A 234 16.19 -1.82 -3.34
CA LEU A 234 15.85 -3.11 -2.75
C LEU A 234 16.93 -4.15 -3.04
N PRO A 235 17.17 -5.12 -2.13
CA PRO A 235 18.08 -6.24 -2.40
C PRO A 235 17.59 -7.07 -3.60
N LYS A 236 18.43 -7.94 -4.12
CA LYS A 236 18.02 -8.90 -5.15
C LYS A 236 16.97 -9.85 -4.58
N SER A 237 16.04 -10.30 -5.44
CA SER A 237 15.05 -11.31 -5.07
C SER A 237 15.72 -12.60 -4.62
N GLY A 238 15.18 -13.24 -3.58
CA GLY A 238 15.72 -14.48 -2.99
C GLY A 238 16.84 -14.27 -1.97
N GLY A 239 17.23 -13.03 -1.69
CA GLY A 239 18.13 -12.69 -0.57
C GLY A 239 17.37 -12.47 0.74
N ALA A 240 18.11 -12.20 1.84
CA ALA A 240 17.50 -11.80 3.10
C ALA A 240 16.73 -10.47 2.90
N PRO A 241 15.49 -10.37 3.39
CA PRO A 241 14.70 -9.16 3.22
C PRO A 241 15.23 -8.01 4.09
N LEU A 242 15.02 -6.77 3.63
CA LEU A 242 15.16 -5.61 4.49
C LEU A 242 13.92 -5.47 5.36
N VAL A 243 14.06 -5.38 6.68
CA VAL A 243 12.97 -5.07 7.59
C VAL A 243 12.94 -3.57 7.86
N ARG A 244 11.81 -2.91 7.60
CA ARG A 244 11.67 -1.46 7.71
C ARG A 244 10.49 -1.09 8.58
N VAL A 245 10.77 -0.55 9.75
CA VAL A 245 9.76 0.00 10.67
C VAL A 245 9.50 1.45 10.29
N PHE A 246 8.27 1.78 9.99
CA PHE A 246 7.89 3.15 9.64
C PHE A 246 7.63 3.99 10.88
N ALA A 247 8.06 5.23 10.86
CA ALA A 247 7.76 6.18 11.92
C ALA A 247 6.33 6.71 11.81
N TYR A 248 5.76 7.08 12.96
CA TYR A 248 4.54 7.89 13.03
C TYR A 248 4.84 9.19 13.77
N ASP A 249 4.31 10.31 13.28
CA ASP A 249 4.49 11.60 13.92
C ASP A 249 3.38 11.88 14.94
N PHE A 250 3.59 11.47 16.20
CA PHE A 250 2.70 11.76 17.32
C PHE A 250 2.67 13.24 17.71
N SER A 251 3.67 14.04 17.31
CA SER A 251 3.70 15.48 17.63
C SER A 251 2.67 16.31 16.84
N GLY A 252 2.09 15.74 15.81
CA GLY A 252 1.11 16.42 14.96
C GLY A 252 1.71 17.44 13.98
N LYS A 253 3.05 17.52 13.87
CA LYS A 253 3.75 18.51 13.03
C LYS A 253 3.78 18.14 11.55
N THR A 254 3.71 16.85 11.23
CA THR A 254 3.73 16.38 9.84
C THR A 254 2.31 16.06 9.39
N PRO A 255 1.66 16.91 8.59
CA PRO A 255 0.36 16.54 8.01
C PRO A 255 0.54 15.39 7.03
N PRO A 256 -0.51 14.57 6.80
CA PRO A 256 -0.49 13.62 5.70
C PRO A 256 -0.24 14.38 4.39
N VAL A 257 0.56 13.79 3.49
CA VAL A 257 0.92 14.44 2.22
C VAL A 257 -0.35 14.82 1.46
N SER A 258 -0.63 16.12 1.40
CA SER A 258 -1.68 16.67 0.56
C SER A 258 -1.18 16.66 -0.89
N GLY A 259 -1.73 15.80 -1.74
CA GLY A 259 -1.38 15.81 -3.15
C GLY A 259 -1.84 17.09 -3.83
N SER A 260 -0.97 17.75 -4.56
CA SER A 260 -1.37 18.67 -5.61
C SER A 260 -2.19 17.87 -6.63
N GLY A 261 -3.44 18.31 -6.85
CA GLY A 261 -4.39 17.59 -7.68
C GLY A 261 -3.84 17.29 -9.08
N ARG A 262 -4.13 16.09 -9.54
CA ARG A 262 -4.09 15.76 -10.96
C ARG A 262 -4.96 16.79 -11.70
N PRO A 263 -4.52 17.37 -12.83
CA PRO A 263 -5.42 18.17 -13.63
C PRO A 263 -6.64 17.34 -14.00
N ALA A 264 -7.84 17.88 -13.77
CA ALA A 264 -9.09 17.21 -14.09
C ALA A 264 -9.08 16.73 -15.54
N VAL A 265 -9.28 15.44 -15.76
CA VAL A 265 -9.51 14.90 -17.11
C VAL A 265 -10.78 15.54 -17.62
N PRO A 266 -10.76 16.20 -18.81
CA PRO A 266 -11.97 16.80 -19.37
C PRO A 266 -13.03 15.71 -19.57
N LYS A 267 -14.22 15.89 -19.02
CA LYS A 267 -15.38 15.04 -19.31
C LYS A 267 -15.56 15.00 -20.82
N ALA A 268 -15.56 13.80 -21.41
CA ALA A 268 -15.97 13.62 -22.78
C ALA A 268 -17.37 14.23 -22.94
N GLN A 269 -17.51 15.20 -23.87
CA GLN A 269 -18.81 15.72 -24.25
C GLN A 269 -19.60 14.57 -24.88
N GLU A 270 -20.66 14.15 -24.23
CA GLU A 270 -21.69 13.34 -24.86
C GLU A 270 -22.24 14.16 -26.06
N ARG A 271 -22.00 13.68 -27.25
CA ARG A 271 -22.66 14.19 -28.45
C ARG A 271 -24.06 13.59 -28.45
N SER A 272 -25.06 14.47 -28.35
CA SER A 272 -26.46 14.21 -28.66
C SER A 272 -26.68 13.81 -30.14
#